data_5b33f072f4255d1aec00acbecfda9c29
#
_entry.id   5b33f072f4255d1aec00acbecfda9c29
#
_cell.length_a   1.000
_cell.length_b   1.000
_cell.length_c   1.000
_cell.angle_alpha   90.00
_cell.angle_beta   90.00
_cell.angle_gamma   90.00
#
_symmetry.space_group_name_H-M   'P 1'
#
loop_
_entity.id
_entity.type
_entity.pdbx_description
1 polymer ?
#
loop_
_entity_poly.entity_id
_entity_poly.type
_entity_poly.pdbx_seq_one_letter_code
_entity_poly.pdbx_strand_id
1 'polypeptide(L)'
;FLYIIIFIMGTLFGSFYTLAVYRIPRKIDIIKTHSFCPNCNHKLGFFELIPVLSYIFLGGKCKKCKQKIRRRYFILEFLLGIAFVLIAYCLKIDAYNLNTQTLIKFAFIVLYLVSIFIIAGIDKESKKIEKSVLYYGLMVSCSYIIYLCIMGQTSIYRYVM
;
A
#
# COMPACT_ATOMS: atom_id res chain seq x y z
N PHE A 1 -2.95 -20.77 4.00
CA PHE A 1 -3.89 -20.14 3.05
C PHE A 1 -4.09 -18.65 3.39
N LEU A 2 -4.35 -18.29 4.67
CA LEU A 2 -4.60 -16.89 5.10
C LEU A 2 -3.45 -15.94 4.74
N TYR A 3 -2.21 -16.30 5.03
CA TYR A 3 -1.02 -15.49 4.72
C TYR A 3 -0.82 -15.24 3.22
N ILE A 4 -1.26 -16.18 2.36
CA ILE A 4 -1.23 -15.97 0.91
C ILE A 4 -2.21 -14.86 0.50
N ILE A 5 -3.41 -14.86 1.07
CA ILE A 5 -4.41 -13.80 0.83
C ILE A 5 -3.87 -12.45 1.31
N ILE A 6 -3.29 -12.41 2.51
CA ILE A 6 -2.69 -11.20 3.07
C ILE A 6 -1.52 -10.71 2.20
N PHE A 7 -0.71 -11.60 1.67
CA PHE A 7 0.36 -11.25 0.73
C PHE A 7 -0.19 -10.62 -0.54
N ILE A 8 -1.21 -11.23 -1.15
CA ILE A 8 -1.86 -10.70 -2.35
C ILE A 8 -2.45 -9.31 -2.06
N MET A 9 -3.14 -9.13 -0.94
CA MET A 9 -3.62 -7.80 -0.52
C MET A 9 -2.48 -6.80 -0.43
N GLY A 10 -1.37 -7.16 0.22
CA GLY A 10 -0.20 -6.30 0.33
C GLY A 10 0.40 -5.90 -1.02
N THR A 11 0.46 -6.83 -1.99
CA THR A 11 0.94 -6.52 -3.35
C THR A 11 0.00 -5.58 -4.10
N LEU A 12 -1.34 -5.71 -3.91
CA LEU A 12 -2.33 -4.79 -4.48
C LEU A 12 -2.16 -3.37 -3.93
N PHE A 13 -1.97 -3.22 -2.62
CA PHE A 13 -1.64 -1.94 -2.01
C PHE A 13 -0.30 -1.39 -2.52
N GLY A 14 0.68 -2.25 -2.77
CA GLY A 14 1.95 -1.89 -3.39
C GLY A 14 1.80 -1.31 -4.78
N SER A 15 0.95 -1.91 -5.61
CA SER A 15 0.64 -1.41 -6.95
C SER A 15 -0.08 -0.06 -6.88
N PHE A 16 -1.08 0.07 -6.00
CA PHE A 16 -1.73 1.36 -5.75
C PHE A 16 -0.75 2.43 -5.25
N TYR A 17 0.17 2.07 -4.37
CA TYR A 17 1.23 2.95 -3.88
C TYR A 17 2.07 3.52 -5.03
N THR A 18 2.57 2.68 -5.92
CA THR A 18 3.41 3.12 -7.05
C THR A 18 2.66 4.07 -7.98
N LEU A 19 1.37 3.82 -8.20
CA LEU A 19 0.47 4.67 -8.97
C LEU A 19 0.25 6.03 -8.26
N ALA A 20 -0.02 6.02 -6.95
CA ALA A 20 -0.25 7.22 -6.15
C ALA A 20 0.99 8.13 -6.14
N VAL A 21 2.18 7.58 -5.89
CA VAL A 21 3.46 8.30 -5.90
C VAL A 21 3.71 8.99 -7.25
N TYR A 22 3.33 8.37 -8.35
CA TYR A 22 3.47 8.96 -9.68
C TYR A 22 2.44 10.04 -9.97
N ARG A 23 1.16 9.81 -9.62
CA ARG A 23 0.02 10.65 -10.04
C ARG A 23 -0.23 11.85 -9.12
N ILE A 24 -0.11 11.69 -7.81
CA ILE A 24 -0.43 12.76 -6.84
C ILE A 24 0.37 14.03 -7.13
N PRO A 25 1.73 13.99 -7.25
CA PRO A 25 2.49 15.21 -7.50
C PRO A 25 2.20 15.86 -8.85
N ARG A 26 1.71 15.06 -9.81
CA ARG A 26 1.37 15.51 -11.18
C ARG A 26 -0.08 15.96 -11.33
N LYS A 27 -0.87 15.91 -10.24
CA LYS A 27 -2.32 16.23 -10.22
C LYS A 27 -3.12 15.43 -11.25
N ILE A 28 -2.69 14.18 -11.53
CA ILE A 28 -3.39 13.26 -12.42
C ILE A 28 -4.44 12.53 -11.60
N ASP A 29 -5.65 12.39 -12.14
CA ASP A 29 -6.73 11.67 -11.48
C ASP A 29 -6.33 10.20 -11.23
N ILE A 30 -6.47 9.76 -9.97
CA ILE A 30 -6.10 8.42 -9.54
C ILE A 30 -7.16 7.39 -9.97
N ILE A 31 -8.43 7.79 -9.98
CA ILE A 31 -9.58 6.88 -10.15
C ILE A 31 -9.99 6.76 -11.61
N LYS A 32 -10.16 7.89 -12.30
CA LYS A 32 -10.72 7.93 -13.66
C LYS A 32 -9.71 7.56 -14.75
N THR A 33 -8.42 7.76 -14.50
CA THR A 33 -7.40 7.54 -15.53
C THR A 33 -6.96 6.07 -15.51
N HIS A 34 -7.19 5.34 -16.59
CA HIS A 34 -6.68 3.99 -16.77
C HIS A 34 -5.14 3.96 -16.70
N SER A 35 -4.60 2.84 -16.23
CA SER A 35 -3.16 2.60 -16.28
C SER A 35 -2.73 2.38 -17.73
N PHE A 36 -1.64 3.02 -18.12
CA PHE A 36 -1.12 2.96 -19.49
C PHE A 36 0.41 2.88 -19.50
N CYS A 37 0.95 2.36 -20.58
CA CYS A 37 2.38 2.36 -20.81
C CYS A 37 2.84 3.79 -21.19
N PRO A 38 3.80 4.42 -20.48
CA PRO A 38 4.21 5.78 -20.78
C PRO A 38 4.94 5.93 -22.12
N ASN A 39 5.40 4.82 -22.72
CA ASN A 39 6.14 4.85 -23.98
C ASN A 39 5.26 4.70 -25.22
N CYS A 40 4.21 3.87 -25.16
CA CYS A 40 3.35 3.61 -26.34
C CYS A 40 1.87 3.91 -26.10
N ASN A 41 1.51 4.47 -24.94
CA ASN A 41 0.15 4.78 -24.51
C ASN A 41 -0.84 3.59 -24.57
N HIS A 42 -0.32 2.34 -24.65
CA HIS A 42 -1.13 1.14 -24.55
C HIS A 42 -1.84 1.09 -23.19
N LYS A 43 -3.18 0.99 -23.20
CA LYS A 43 -3.97 0.79 -21.98
C LYS A 43 -3.70 -0.62 -21.44
N LEU A 44 -3.33 -0.69 -20.17
CA LEU A 44 -3.04 -1.97 -19.51
C LEU A 44 -4.35 -2.74 -19.25
N GLY A 45 -4.40 -4.00 -19.69
CA GLY A 45 -5.50 -4.89 -19.41
C GLY A 45 -5.45 -5.44 -17.97
N PHE A 46 -6.55 -6.10 -17.56
CA PHE A 46 -6.70 -6.65 -16.20
C PHE A 46 -5.52 -7.56 -15.80
N PHE A 47 -5.10 -8.49 -16.66
CA PHE A 47 -3.97 -9.38 -16.39
C PHE A 47 -2.62 -8.68 -16.35
N GLU A 48 -2.48 -7.52 -16.99
CA GLU A 48 -1.27 -6.70 -16.95
C GLU A 48 -1.19 -5.85 -15.68
N LEU A 49 -2.30 -5.75 -14.94
CA LEU A 49 -2.41 -5.00 -13.69
C LEU A 49 -2.25 -5.88 -12.45
N ILE A 50 -2.21 -7.21 -12.60
CA ILE A 50 -1.99 -8.11 -11.44
C ILE A 50 -0.57 -7.89 -10.91
N PRO A 51 -0.42 -7.36 -9.67
CA PRO A 51 0.89 -7.03 -9.14
C PRO A 51 1.79 -8.27 -9.07
N VAL A 52 3.10 -8.05 -9.18
CA VAL A 52 4.12 -9.10 -9.14
C VAL A 52 3.98 -10.11 -10.28
N LEU A 53 2.82 -10.74 -10.46
CA LEU A 53 2.60 -11.77 -11.46
C LEU A 53 2.73 -11.24 -12.90
N SER A 54 2.11 -10.09 -13.18
CA SER A 54 2.21 -9.48 -14.52
C SER A 54 3.66 -9.18 -14.90
N TYR A 55 4.45 -8.70 -13.95
CA TYR A 55 5.87 -8.42 -14.17
C TYR A 55 6.66 -9.70 -14.50
N ILE A 56 6.39 -10.80 -13.79
CA ILE A 56 7.05 -12.11 -14.03
C ILE A 56 6.64 -12.67 -15.39
N PHE A 57 5.34 -12.75 -15.69
CA PHE A 57 4.85 -13.31 -16.95
C PHE A 57 5.25 -12.50 -18.19
N LEU A 58 5.33 -11.18 -18.08
CA LEU A 58 5.75 -10.31 -19.18
C LEU A 58 7.28 -10.10 -19.25
N GLY A 59 8.06 -10.75 -18.36
CA GLY A 59 9.51 -10.61 -18.29
C GLY A 59 9.96 -9.16 -18.05
N GLY A 60 9.17 -8.39 -17.27
CA GLY A 60 9.44 -6.99 -16.96
C GLY A 60 9.36 -6.04 -18.16
N LYS A 61 8.58 -6.38 -19.19
CA LYS A 61 8.45 -5.59 -20.43
C LYS A 61 6.98 -5.31 -20.74
N CYS A 62 6.72 -4.19 -21.42
CA CYS A 62 5.40 -3.89 -21.94
C CYS A 62 4.98 -4.94 -22.99
N LYS A 63 3.74 -5.41 -22.94
CA LYS A 63 3.20 -6.39 -23.89
C LYS A 63 3.27 -5.90 -25.34
N LYS A 64 3.00 -4.61 -25.58
CA LYS A 64 2.91 -4.02 -26.93
C LYS A 64 4.26 -3.55 -27.47
N CYS A 65 4.96 -2.65 -26.78
CA CYS A 65 6.19 -2.03 -27.28
C CYS A 65 7.48 -2.68 -26.77
N LYS A 66 7.40 -3.71 -25.91
CA LYS A 66 8.53 -4.43 -25.33
C LYS A 66 9.50 -3.55 -24.50
N GLN A 67 9.15 -2.29 -24.24
CA GLN A 67 9.93 -1.40 -23.37
C GLN A 67 10.02 -1.98 -21.97
N LYS A 68 11.21 -1.93 -21.38
CA LYS A 68 11.48 -2.42 -20.01
C LYS A 68 10.70 -1.59 -18.97
N ILE A 69 9.99 -2.27 -18.09
CA ILE A 69 9.33 -1.70 -16.92
C ILE A 69 10.36 -1.56 -15.80
N ARG A 70 10.36 -0.45 -15.08
CA ARG A 70 11.32 -0.21 -13.99
C ARG A 70 11.16 -1.27 -12.89
N ARG A 71 12.23 -1.99 -12.56
CA ARG A 71 12.25 -3.05 -11.54
C ARG A 71 11.77 -2.60 -10.17
N ARG A 72 11.92 -1.30 -9.86
CA ARG A 72 11.49 -0.73 -8.58
C ARG A 72 10.01 -0.96 -8.29
N TYR A 73 9.13 -0.98 -9.30
CA TYR A 73 7.70 -1.24 -9.11
C TYR A 73 7.47 -2.64 -8.58
N PHE A 74 8.05 -3.64 -9.23
CA PHE A 74 8.00 -5.03 -8.78
C PHE A 74 8.54 -5.20 -7.36
N ILE A 75 9.71 -4.60 -7.07
CA ILE A 75 10.35 -4.71 -5.75
C ILE A 75 9.45 -4.10 -4.66
N LEU A 76 8.84 -2.94 -4.91
CA LEU A 76 7.97 -2.28 -3.94
C LEU A 76 6.67 -3.05 -3.70
N GLU A 77 6.05 -3.59 -4.74
CA GLU A 77 4.88 -4.45 -4.64
C GLU A 77 5.18 -5.70 -3.79
N PHE A 78 6.30 -6.35 -4.08
CA PHE A 78 6.72 -7.55 -3.37
C PHE A 78 7.07 -7.26 -1.90
N LEU A 79 7.80 -6.19 -1.62
CA LEU A 79 8.16 -5.77 -0.26
C LEU A 79 6.94 -5.43 0.58
N LEU A 80 5.94 -4.73 0.01
CA LEU A 80 4.68 -4.45 0.71
C LEU A 80 3.89 -5.73 0.97
N GLY A 81 3.87 -6.69 0.05
CA GLY A 81 3.30 -8.01 0.29
C GLY A 81 3.93 -8.71 1.49
N ILE A 82 5.27 -8.72 1.57
CA ILE A 82 6.00 -9.29 2.71
C ILE A 82 5.69 -8.51 4.00
N ALA A 83 5.69 -7.18 3.97
CA ALA A 83 5.41 -6.36 5.15
C ALA A 83 4.02 -6.66 5.74
N PHE A 84 3.00 -6.84 4.90
CA PHE A 84 1.67 -7.21 5.35
C PHE A 84 1.66 -8.56 6.05
N VAL A 85 2.36 -9.56 5.50
CA VAL A 85 2.47 -10.90 6.10
C VAL A 85 3.20 -10.81 7.45
N LEU A 86 4.30 -10.05 7.53
CA LEU A 86 5.05 -9.87 8.77
C LEU A 86 4.21 -9.19 9.86
N ILE A 87 3.44 -8.16 9.50
CA ILE A 87 2.53 -7.49 10.46
C ILE A 87 1.47 -8.48 10.96
N ALA A 88 0.87 -9.25 10.06
CA ALA A 88 -0.13 -10.26 10.42
C ALA A 88 0.47 -11.36 11.33
N TYR A 89 1.67 -11.79 11.03
CA TYR A 89 2.41 -12.76 11.85
C TYR A 89 2.71 -12.20 13.25
N CYS A 90 3.22 -10.97 13.35
CA CYS A 90 3.47 -10.30 14.62
C CYS A 90 2.21 -10.11 15.46
N LEU A 91 1.08 -9.86 14.81
CA LEU A 91 -0.23 -9.76 15.48
C LEU A 91 -0.87 -11.11 15.77
N LYS A 92 -0.21 -12.22 15.44
CA LYS A 92 -0.70 -13.61 15.62
C LYS A 92 -2.08 -13.82 14.97
N ILE A 93 -2.25 -13.30 13.77
CA ILE A 93 -3.50 -13.47 12.98
C ILE A 93 -3.45 -14.86 12.34
N ASP A 94 -4.23 -15.79 12.91
CA ASP A 94 -4.38 -17.14 12.39
C ASP A 94 -5.84 -17.41 12.01
N ALA A 95 -6.07 -18.39 11.13
CA ALA A 95 -7.40 -18.76 10.69
C ALA A 95 -8.33 -19.20 11.84
N TYR A 96 -7.76 -19.66 12.95
CA TYR A 96 -8.48 -20.09 14.14
C TYR A 96 -8.68 -18.99 15.19
N ASN A 97 -7.96 -17.87 15.07
CA ASN A 97 -7.93 -16.80 16.08
C ASN A 97 -8.18 -15.42 15.47
N LEU A 98 -9.21 -15.37 14.62
CA LEU A 98 -9.67 -14.13 13.97
C LEU A 98 -10.46 -13.27 14.97
N ASN A 99 -9.74 -12.54 15.81
CA ASN A 99 -10.37 -11.58 16.72
C ASN A 99 -10.58 -10.25 15.99
N THR A 100 -11.80 -9.72 16.05
CA THR A 100 -12.20 -8.43 15.43
C THR A 100 -11.26 -7.29 15.87
N GLN A 101 -10.85 -7.23 17.13
CA GLN A 101 -9.91 -6.21 17.62
C GLN A 101 -8.55 -6.31 16.94
N THR A 102 -8.04 -7.53 16.74
CA THR A 102 -6.75 -7.76 16.05
C THR A 102 -6.82 -7.38 14.58
N LEU A 103 -7.96 -7.67 13.92
CA LEU A 103 -8.17 -7.26 12.53
C LEU A 103 -8.24 -5.73 12.39
N ILE A 104 -8.90 -5.05 13.31
CA ILE A 104 -8.95 -3.58 13.32
C ILE A 104 -7.54 -3.00 13.54
N LYS A 105 -6.77 -3.52 14.49
CA LYS A 105 -5.36 -3.13 14.69
C LYS A 105 -4.54 -3.34 13.42
N PHE A 106 -4.67 -4.49 12.78
CA PHE A 106 -4.00 -4.79 11.52
C PHE A 106 -4.35 -3.76 10.44
N ALA A 107 -5.64 -3.47 10.25
CA ALA A 107 -6.10 -2.49 9.25
C ALA A 107 -5.48 -1.10 9.49
N PHE A 108 -5.47 -0.60 10.72
CA PHE A 108 -4.87 0.70 11.04
C PHE A 108 -3.37 0.73 10.83
N ILE A 109 -2.64 -0.32 11.26
CA ILE A 109 -1.18 -0.40 11.06
C ILE A 109 -0.86 -0.39 9.57
N VAL A 110 -1.59 -1.16 8.76
CA VAL A 110 -1.42 -1.23 7.32
C VAL A 110 -1.68 0.12 6.65
N LEU A 111 -2.80 0.79 6.98
CA LEU A 111 -3.14 2.10 6.43
C LEU A 111 -2.08 3.15 6.79
N TYR A 112 -1.59 3.12 8.01
CA TYR A 112 -0.53 4.01 8.46
C TYR A 112 0.79 3.73 7.75
N LEU A 113 1.17 2.46 7.62
CA LEU A 113 2.37 2.05 6.89
C LEU A 113 2.31 2.50 5.43
N VAL A 114 1.19 2.28 4.74
CA VAL A 114 1.00 2.72 3.35
C VAL A 114 1.11 4.24 3.23
N SER A 115 0.55 5.02 4.18
CA SER A 115 0.67 6.48 4.16
C SER A 115 2.11 6.95 4.29
N ILE A 116 2.91 6.36 5.19
CA ILE A 116 4.34 6.67 5.33
C ILE A 116 5.10 6.35 4.04
N PHE A 117 4.83 5.19 3.43
CA PHE A 117 5.47 4.82 2.18
C PHE A 117 5.12 5.80 1.05
N ILE A 118 3.85 6.26 0.94
CA ILE A 118 3.45 7.25 -0.07
C ILE A 118 4.21 8.56 0.14
N ILE A 119 4.29 9.06 1.38
CA ILE A 119 5.04 10.28 1.71
C ILE A 119 6.50 10.15 1.29
N ALA A 120 7.17 9.06 1.72
CA ALA A 120 8.57 8.80 1.39
C ALA A 120 8.81 8.65 -0.12
N GLY A 121 7.85 8.03 -0.83
CA GLY A 121 7.93 7.86 -2.29
C GLY A 121 7.80 9.18 -3.04
N ILE A 122 6.87 10.03 -2.64
CA ILE A 122 6.64 11.35 -3.23
C ILE A 122 7.86 12.25 -2.96
N ASP A 123 8.38 12.26 -1.74
CA ASP A 123 9.57 13.03 -1.39
C ASP A 123 10.77 12.62 -2.27
N LYS A 124 10.98 11.34 -2.45
CA LYS A 124 12.05 10.81 -3.33
C LYS A 124 11.89 11.19 -4.80
N GLU A 125 10.65 11.28 -5.31
CA GLU A 125 10.40 11.61 -6.73
C GLU A 125 10.34 13.10 -7.02
N SER A 126 9.68 13.87 -6.16
CA SER A 126 9.37 15.29 -6.42
C SER A 126 10.06 16.26 -5.46
N LYS A 127 10.68 15.78 -4.38
CA LYS A 127 11.24 16.60 -3.28
C LYS A 127 10.24 17.63 -2.75
N LYS A 128 8.94 17.33 -2.85
CA LYS A 128 7.83 18.16 -2.37
C LYS A 128 6.92 17.30 -1.53
N ILE A 129 6.61 17.78 -0.33
CA ILE A 129 5.66 17.12 0.56
C ILE A 129 4.25 17.57 0.15
N GLU A 130 3.45 16.65 -0.35
CA GLU A 130 2.04 16.91 -0.67
C GLU A 130 1.21 16.92 0.62
N LYS A 131 0.64 18.09 0.94
CA LYS A 131 -0.16 18.30 2.15
C LYS A 131 -1.32 17.32 2.29
N SER A 132 -1.94 16.95 1.16
CA SER A 132 -3.07 16.00 1.14
C SER A 132 -2.72 14.63 1.73
N VAL A 133 -1.53 14.12 1.46
CA VAL A 133 -1.08 12.81 1.98
C VAL A 133 -0.73 12.92 3.47
N LEU A 134 -0.17 14.06 3.89
CA LEU A 134 0.09 14.33 5.30
C LEU A 134 -1.21 14.36 6.11
N TYR A 135 -2.24 15.08 5.62
CA TYR A 135 -3.56 15.11 6.25
C TYR A 135 -4.20 13.72 6.32
N TYR A 136 -4.06 12.90 5.28
CA TYR A 136 -4.55 11.52 5.30
C TYR A 136 -3.87 10.71 6.42
N GLY A 137 -2.55 10.76 6.55
CA GLY A 137 -1.82 10.08 7.62
C GLY A 137 -2.25 10.55 9.02
N LEU A 138 -2.48 11.86 9.19
CA LEU A 138 -2.99 12.43 10.44
C LEU A 138 -4.41 11.94 10.74
N MET A 139 -5.30 11.92 9.77
CA MET A 139 -6.67 11.40 9.95
C MET A 139 -6.68 9.93 10.36
N VAL A 140 -5.85 9.09 9.74
CA VAL A 140 -5.70 7.67 10.11
C VAL A 140 -5.22 7.54 11.55
N SER A 141 -4.22 8.33 11.96
CA SER A 141 -3.69 8.31 13.33
C SER A 141 -4.72 8.78 14.36
N CYS A 142 -5.42 9.89 14.08
CA CYS A 142 -6.46 10.42 14.97
C CYS A 142 -7.62 9.43 15.11
N SER A 143 -8.08 8.81 14.01
CA SER A 143 -9.17 7.83 14.06
C SER A 143 -8.80 6.60 14.88
N TYR A 144 -7.54 6.16 14.83
CA TYR A 144 -7.06 5.06 15.65
C TYR A 144 -7.01 5.42 17.14
N ILE A 145 -6.57 6.64 17.48
CA ILE A 145 -6.57 7.12 18.87
C ILE A 145 -7.99 7.18 19.42
N ILE A 146 -8.95 7.72 18.65
CA ILE A 146 -10.36 7.77 19.01
C ILE A 146 -10.91 6.35 19.25
N TYR A 147 -10.59 5.40 18.35
CA TYR A 147 -10.96 4.00 18.52
C TYR A 147 -10.43 3.42 19.84
N LEU A 148 -9.16 3.66 20.18
CA LEU A 148 -8.58 3.20 21.43
C LEU A 148 -9.24 3.84 22.66
N CYS A 149 -9.59 5.12 22.60
CA CYS A 149 -10.31 5.83 23.65
C CYS A 149 -11.70 5.21 23.89
N ILE A 150 -12.47 4.96 22.84
CA ILE A 150 -13.82 4.37 22.93
C ILE A 150 -13.77 2.96 23.51
N MET A 151 -12.77 2.15 23.12
CA MET A 151 -12.64 0.78 23.60
C MET A 151 -12.05 0.67 25.02
N GLY A 152 -11.78 1.80 25.69
CA GLY A 152 -11.23 1.82 27.04
C GLY A 152 -9.82 1.23 27.14
N GLN A 153 -9.16 1.01 26.01
CA GLN A 153 -7.80 0.45 25.96
C GLN A 153 -6.72 1.54 26.10
N THR A 154 -7.10 2.75 26.46
CA THR A 154 -6.16 3.84 26.73
C THR A 154 -5.43 3.63 28.05
N SER A 155 -4.49 2.72 28.04
CA SER A 155 -3.44 2.66 29.04
C SER A 155 -2.37 3.74 28.78
N ILE A 156 -2.75 4.86 28.13
CA ILE A 156 -1.87 6.03 27.95
C ILE A 156 -1.42 6.55 29.33
N TYR A 157 -2.26 6.47 30.34
CA TYR A 157 -1.89 6.80 31.73
C TYR A 157 -0.78 5.91 32.33
N ARG A 158 -0.50 4.75 31.76
CA ARG A 158 0.53 3.85 32.31
C ARG A 158 1.94 4.17 31.80
N TYR A 159 2.08 5.01 30.78
CA TYR A 159 3.37 5.41 30.21
C TYR A 159 3.75 6.87 30.55
N VAL A 160 2.88 7.62 31.26
CA VAL A 160 3.13 9.02 31.66
C VAL A 160 3.40 9.16 33.16
N MET A 161 3.24 8.11 33.94
CA MET A 161 3.75 7.99 35.32
C MET A 161 4.96 7.06 35.32
#